data_3ba384609d94ab849631874a2084f266
#
_entry.id   3ba384609d94ab849631874a2084f266
#
_cell.length_a   1.000
_cell.length_b   1.000
_cell.length_c   1.000
_cell.angle_alpha   90.00
_cell.angle_beta   90.00
_cell.angle_gamma   90.00
#
_symmetry.space_group_name_H-M   'P 1'
#
loop_
_entity.id
_entity.type
_entity.pdbx_description
1 polymer ?
#
loop_
_entity_poly.entity_id
_entity_poly.type
_entity_poly.pdbx_seq_one_letter_code
_entity_poly.pdbx_strand_id
1 'polypeptide(L)'
;DYPQVAANAIKWMIQNNPLKIKTVESPKNAKSIEWAQDGEPREKMEQGVIIRHLFLPGKFQETADVLQWLKENADTKSCISLMNQYTPVSFNEEKTKLERRQKALKAIENRLVSQEEDLDIQDLIEAYDFEYLFYQELSDDTSWLPDFTKPQPFSNALATPIWHCK
;
A
#
# COMPACT_ATOMS: atom_id res chain seq x y z
N ASP A 1 -19.56 12.17 -4.42
CA ASP A 1 -18.62 11.60 -5.38
C ASP A 1 -17.26 11.42 -4.75
N TYR A 2 -16.95 10.16 -4.30
CA TYR A 2 -15.73 9.83 -3.55
C TYR A 2 -14.44 10.09 -4.35
N PRO A 3 -14.30 9.69 -5.62
CA PRO A 3 -13.07 9.91 -6.37
C PRO A 3 -12.68 11.39 -6.46
N GLN A 4 -13.64 12.26 -6.71
CA GLN A 4 -13.39 13.72 -6.79
C GLN A 4 -12.95 14.30 -5.44
N VAL A 5 -13.57 13.85 -4.34
CA VAL A 5 -13.21 14.28 -2.99
C VAL A 5 -11.80 13.81 -2.65
N ALA A 6 -11.47 12.54 -2.94
CA ALA A 6 -10.13 12.00 -2.72
C ALA A 6 -9.06 12.74 -3.54
N ALA A 7 -9.31 12.98 -4.83
CA ALA A 7 -8.41 13.74 -5.70
C ALA A 7 -8.15 15.17 -5.18
N ASN A 8 -9.18 15.86 -4.76
CA ASN A 8 -9.06 17.21 -4.19
C ASN A 8 -8.28 17.20 -2.86
N ALA A 9 -8.52 16.20 -2.00
CA ALA A 9 -7.80 16.05 -0.74
C ALA A 9 -6.31 15.77 -0.98
N ILE A 10 -5.97 14.89 -1.92
CA ILE A 10 -4.58 14.60 -2.29
C ILE A 10 -3.89 15.87 -2.81
N LYS A 11 -4.51 16.60 -3.72
CA LYS A 11 -3.98 17.88 -4.25
C LYS A 11 -3.72 18.88 -3.13
N TRP A 12 -4.66 19.03 -2.21
CA TRP A 12 -4.51 19.91 -1.07
C TRP A 12 -3.36 19.48 -0.14
N MET A 13 -3.26 18.17 0.15
CA MET A 13 -2.17 17.63 0.99
C MET A 13 -0.80 17.87 0.37
N ILE A 14 -0.64 17.60 -0.93
CA ILE A 14 0.62 17.84 -1.66
C ILE A 14 1.00 19.33 -1.64
N GLN A 15 0.05 20.23 -1.86
CA GLN A 15 0.29 21.68 -1.84
C GLN A 15 0.77 22.17 -0.47
N ASN A 16 0.23 21.60 0.61
CA ASN A 16 0.55 22.03 1.97
C ASN A 16 1.75 21.25 2.58
N ASN A 17 2.14 20.13 1.98
CA ASN A 17 3.27 19.31 2.43
C ASN A 17 4.14 18.92 1.22
N PRO A 18 4.90 19.86 0.66
CA PRO A 18 5.77 19.60 -0.49
C PRO A 18 6.80 18.51 -0.16
N LEU A 19 7.06 17.65 -1.14
CA LEU A 19 8.02 16.56 -1.01
C LEU A 19 9.42 17.10 -0.77
N LYS A 20 10.10 16.58 0.25
CA LYS A 20 11.51 16.82 0.55
C LYS A 20 12.21 15.49 0.74
N ILE A 21 13.11 15.19 -0.17
CA ILE A 21 13.98 14.01 -0.14
C ILE A 21 15.39 14.49 0.24
N LYS A 22 16.04 13.72 1.07
CA LYS A 22 17.43 13.94 1.49
C LYS A 22 18.23 12.66 1.34
N THR A 23 19.39 12.76 0.74
CA THR A 23 20.36 11.67 0.75
C THR A 23 20.99 11.54 2.15
N VAL A 24 20.93 10.36 2.72
CA VAL A 24 21.54 10.03 4.01
C VAL A 24 22.56 8.92 3.83
N GLU A 25 23.69 9.04 4.51
CA GLU A 25 24.67 7.97 4.56
C GLU A 25 24.13 6.79 5.37
N SER A 26 24.47 5.58 4.95
CA SER A 26 24.11 4.39 5.72
C SER A 26 24.74 4.45 7.12
N PRO A 27 24.00 4.11 8.17
CA PRO A 27 24.53 4.15 9.54
C PRO A 27 25.72 3.20 9.70
N LYS A 28 26.86 3.69 10.16
CA LYS A 28 28.11 2.93 10.32
C LYS A 28 28.00 1.67 11.20
N ASN A 29 26.89 1.49 11.93
CA ASN A 29 26.64 0.38 12.85
C ASN A 29 25.39 -0.43 12.50
N ALA A 30 24.93 -0.39 11.27
CA ALA A 30 23.69 -1.05 10.83
C ALA A 30 23.80 -2.56 10.62
N LYS A 31 24.69 -3.26 11.36
CA LYS A 31 24.87 -4.73 11.24
C LYS A 31 23.58 -5.56 11.45
N SER A 32 22.57 -4.97 12.07
CA SER A 32 21.26 -5.60 12.31
C SER A 32 20.19 -5.27 11.27
N ILE A 33 20.51 -4.41 10.29
CA ILE A 33 19.55 -3.96 9.28
C ILE A 33 20.07 -4.40 7.91
N GLU A 34 19.51 -5.45 7.38
CA GLU A 34 19.95 -6.12 6.15
C GLU A 34 20.11 -5.14 4.97
N TRP A 35 19.16 -4.24 4.78
CA TRP A 35 19.18 -3.25 3.70
C TRP A 35 20.22 -2.11 3.89
N ALA A 36 20.85 -1.99 5.03
CA ALA A 36 21.84 -0.94 5.31
C ALA A 36 23.29 -1.46 5.31
N GLN A 37 23.50 -2.73 4.94
CA GLN A 37 24.82 -3.38 4.99
C GLN A 37 25.72 -3.04 3.79
N ASP A 38 25.14 -2.55 2.69
CA ASP A 38 25.87 -2.21 1.47
C ASP A 38 26.70 -0.92 1.56
N GLY A 39 26.44 -0.07 2.57
CA GLY A 39 27.14 1.20 2.77
C GLY A 39 26.75 2.31 1.80
N GLU A 40 25.82 2.03 0.87
CA GLU A 40 25.40 2.99 -0.14
C GLU A 40 24.52 4.10 0.45
N PRO A 41 24.64 5.34 -0.04
CA PRO A 41 23.77 6.43 0.33
C PRO A 41 22.31 6.11 -0.07
N ARG A 42 21.37 6.48 0.80
CA ARG A 42 19.96 6.24 0.56
C ARG A 42 19.16 7.52 0.61
N GLU A 43 18.11 7.55 -0.17
CA GLU A 43 17.16 8.63 -0.11
C GLU A 43 16.18 8.43 1.04
N LYS A 44 15.95 9.50 1.79
CA LYS A 44 15.00 9.53 2.90
C LYS A 44 14.02 10.67 2.69
N MET A 45 12.76 10.37 2.75
CA MET A 45 11.73 11.39 2.79
C MET A 45 11.73 12.07 4.17
N GLU A 46 11.97 13.39 4.21
CA GLU A 46 11.89 14.21 5.43
C GLU A 46 10.51 14.83 5.60
N GLN A 47 9.85 15.14 4.49
CA GLN A 47 8.52 15.72 4.46
C GLN A 47 7.84 15.32 3.15
N GLY A 48 6.53 15.20 3.15
CA GLY A 48 5.76 14.95 1.94
C GLY A 48 4.49 14.17 2.22
N VAL A 49 3.88 13.68 1.17
CA VAL A 49 2.68 12.85 1.19
C VAL A 49 3.04 11.47 0.66
N ILE A 50 2.61 10.43 1.36
CA ILE A 50 2.64 9.05 0.86
C ILE A 50 1.21 8.68 0.48
N ILE A 51 1.01 8.35 -0.79
CA ILE A 51 -0.28 7.91 -1.30
C ILE A 51 -0.24 6.39 -1.41
N ARG A 52 -1.12 5.72 -0.66
CA ARG A 52 -1.22 4.27 -0.69
C ARG A 52 -2.42 3.84 -1.51
N HIS A 53 -2.19 2.96 -2.49
CA HIS A 53 -3.22 2.35 -3.30
C HIS A 53 -3.16 0.83 -3.17
N LEU A 54 -4.28 0.21 -2.84
CA LEU A 54 -4.42 -1.24 -2.79
C LEU A 54 -5.09 -1.72 -4.08
N PHE A 55 -4.39 -2.54 -4.85
CA PHE A 55 -4.99 -3.26 -5.95
C PHE A 55 -5.99 -4.30 -5.44
N LEU A 56 -7.18 -4.30 -6.03
CA LEU A 56 -8.23 -5.25 -5.72
C LEU A 56 -8.42 -6.24 -6.89
N PRO A 57 -8.54 -7.55 -6.63
CA PRO A 57 -8.71 -8.55 -7.67
C PRO A 57 -9.88 -8.22 -8.60
N GLY A 58 -9.67 -8.36 -9.91
CA GLY A 58 -10.63 -8.04 -10.94
C GLY A 58 -10.83 -6.54 -11.20
N LYS A 59 -9.99 -5.66 -10.60
CA LYS A 59 -10.10 -4.20 -10.68
C LYS A 59 -8.90 -3.53 -11.37
N PHE A 60 -8.37 -4.19 -12.39
CA PHE A 60 -7.22 -3.68 -13.12
C PHE A 60 -7.47 -2.30 -13.74
N GLN A 61 -8.60 -2.12 -14.44
CA GLN A 61 -8.89 -0.85 -15.12
C GLN A 61 -9.03 0.32 -14.14
N GLU A 62 -9.71 0.09 -13.01
CA GLU A 62 -9.85 1.11 -11.97
C GLU A 62 -8.50 1.49 -11.36
N THR A 63 -7.58 0.52 -11.22
CA THR A 63 -6.22 0.79 -10.76
C THR A 63 -5.42 1.53 -11.82
N ALA A 64 -5.53 1.15 -13.10
CA ALA A 64 -4.88 1.86 -14.20
C ALA A 64 -5.32 3.33 -14.26
N ASP A 65 -6.64 3.60 -14.13
CA ASP A 65 -7.18 4.96 -14.11
C ASP A 65 -6.63 5.78 -12.92
N VAL A 66 -6.50 5.15 -11.74
CA VAL A 66 -5.91 5.80 -10.56
C VAL A 66 -4.43 6.10 -10.78
N LEU A 67 -3.65 5.14 -11.31
CA LEU A 67 -2.22 5.33 -11.56
C LEU A 67 -1.99 6.40 -12.64
N GLN A 68 -2.80 6.42 -13.69
CA GLN A 68 -2.74 7.50 -14.68
C GLN A 68 -2.97 8.86 -14.04
N TRP A 69 -4.01 8.99 -13.22
CA TRP A 69 -4.29 10.23 -12.52
C TRP A 69 -3.14 10.64 -11.57
N LEU A 70 -2.54 9.67 -10.86
CA LEU A 70 -1.40 9.91 -9.98
C LEU A 70 -0.18 10.36 -10.77
N LYS A 71 0.11 9.75 -11.92
CA LYS A 71 1.20 10.19 -12.82
C LYS A 71 1.04 11.64 -13.24
N GLU A 72 -0.16 12.05 -13.63
CA GLU A 72 -0.43 13.39 -14.10
C GLU A 72 -0.42 14.47 -12.98
N ASN A 73 -0.81 14.11 -11.76
CA ASN A 73 -1.07 15.07 -10.70
C ASN A 73 -0.13 15.01 -9.49
N ALA A 74 0.46 13.85 -9.21
CA ALA A 74 1.17 13.56 -7.97
C ALA A 74 2.62 13.06 -8.15
N ASP A 75 3.00 12.62 -9.35
CA ASP A 75 4.35 12.20 -9.67
C ASP A 75 5.36 13.31 -9.36
N THR A 76 6.57 12.98 -8.91
CA THR A 76 7.59 13.92 -8.42
C THR A 76 7.22 14.77 -7.20
N LYS A 77 5.94 14.76 -6.79
CA LYS A 77 5.41 15.59 -5.68
C LYS A 77 5.02 14.78 -4.45
N SER A 78 4.97 13.46 -4.57
CA SER A 78 4.61 12.52 -3.50
C SER A 78 5.31 11.19 -3.69
N CYS A 79 5.32 10.36 -2.62
CA CYS A 79 5.68 8.96 -2.75
C CYS A 79 4.41 8.13 -2.95
N ILE A 80 4.47 7.18 -3.87
CA ILE A 80 3.35 6.27 -4.14
C ILE A 80 3.70 4.90 -3.59
N SER A 81 2.79 4.31 -2.82
CA SER A 81 2.91 2.93 -2.32
C SER A 81 1.78 2.10 -2.92
N LEU A 82 2.11 1.32 -3.93
CA LEU A 82 1.19 0.39 -4.56
C LEU A 82 1.31 -0.98 -3.91
N MET A 83 0.17 -1.50 -3.46
CA MET A 83 0.10 -2.77 -2.76
C MET A 83 -0.82 -3.73 -3.51
N ASN A 84 -0.40 -4.97 -3.70
CA ASN A 84 -1.22 -6.02 -4.31
C ASN A 84 -1.60 -7.15 -3.33
N GLN A 85 -1.36 -6.97 -2.04
CA GLN A 85 -1.64 -7.95 -1.00
C GLN A 85 -3.07 -7.82 -0.46
N TYR A 86 -4.07 -7.88 -1.35
CA TYR A 86 -5.46 -8.01 -0.91
C TYR A 86 -5.68 -9.39 -0.30
N THR A 87 -6.21 -9.41 0.91
CA THR A 87 -6.59 -10.67 1.56
C THR A 87 -8.10 -10.81 1.63
N PRO A 88 -8.64 -11.93 1.12
CA PRO A 88 -10.07 -12.20 1.17
C PRO A 88 -10.59 -12.19 2.61
N VAL A 89 -11.68 -11.48 2.83
CA VAL A 89 -12.31 -11.43 4.14
C VAL A 89 -13.30 -12.58 4.27
N SER A 90 -13.11 -13.44 5.28
CA SER A 90 -14.09 -14.46 5.66
C SER A 90 -15.09 -13.88 6.68
N PHE A 91 -16.36 -14.20 6.50
CA PHE A 91 -17.43 -13.72 7.38
C PHE A 91 -18.11 -14.90 8.08
N ASN A 92 -17.95 -14.96 9.39
CA ASN A 92 -18.71 -15.86 10.28
C ASN A 92 -19.82 -15.06 10.95
N GLU A 93 -20.82 -14.59 10.20
CA GLU A 93 -21.85 -13.71 10.73
C GLU A 93 -23.29 -14.20 10.47
N GLU A 94 -24.23 -13.59 11.16
CA GLU A 94 -25.67 -13.80 10.94
C GLU A 94 -26.07 -13.54 9.49
N LYS A 95 -26.99 -14.36 8.98
CA LYS A 95 -27.40 -14.41 7.56
C LYS A 95 -27.76 -13.04 6.95
N THR A 96 -28.43 -12.18 7.70
CA THR A 96 -28.84 -10.84 7.25
C THR A 96 -27.68 -9.86 7.04
N LYS A 97 -26.66 -9.93 7.91
CA LYS A 97 -25.43 -9.13 7.77
C LYS A 97 -24.57 -9.66 6.61
N LEU A 98 -24.55 -10.99 6.44
CA LEU A 98 -23.83 -11.66 5.35
C LEU A 98 -24.36 -11.23 3.98
N GLU A 99 -25.68 -11.20 3.77
CA GLU A 99 -26.29 -10.78 2.50
C GLU A 99 -25.94 -9.33 2.13
N ARG A 100 -25.97 -8.42 3.10
CA ARG A 100 -25.60 -7.01 2.88
C ARG A 100 -24.13 -6.86 2.51
N ARG A 101 -23.23 -7.61 3.14
CA ARG A 101 -21.79 -7.61 2.86
C ARG A 101 -21.46 -8.29 1.54
N GLN A 102 -22.10 -9.41 1.23
CA GLN A 102 -21.97 -10.05 -0.07
C GLN A 102 -22.40 -9.14 -1.22
N LYS A 103 -23.44 -8.32 -1.01
CA LYS A 103 -23.85 -7.31 -1.99
C LYS A 103 -22.78 -6.21 -2.15
N ALA A 104 -22.15 -5.77 -1.05
CA ALA A 104 -21.07 -4.80 -1.11
C ALA A 104 -19.82 -5.37 -1.78
N LEU A 105 -19.50 -6.65 -1.53
CA LEU A 105 -18.35 -7.34 -2.10
C LEU A 105 -18.59 -7.84 -3.55
N LYS A 106 -19.80 -7.76 -4.09
CA LYS A 106 -20.04 -8.08 -5.51
C LYS A 106 -19.28 -7.17 -6.47
N ALA A 107 -18.86 -6.01 -6.00
CA ALA A 107 -18.06 -5.06 -6.78
C ALA A 107 -16.58 -5.46 -6.89
N ILE A 108 -16.10 -6.39 -6.07
CA ILE A 108 -14.73 -6.91 -6.07
C ILE A 108 -14.75 -8.42 -6.03
N GLU A 109 -13.72 -9.05 -6.57
CA GLU A 109 -13.53 -10.49 -6.44
C GLU A 109 -12.88 -10.78 -5.10
N ASN A 110 -13.61 -11.46 -4.19
CA ASN A 110 -13.10 -11.76 -2.84
C ASN A 110 -12.16 -12.98 -2.87
N ARG A 111 -11.05 -12.85 -3.56
CA ARG A 111 -9.96 -13.83 -3.71
C ARG A 111 -8.61 -13.14 -3.58
N LEU A 112 -7.54 -13.87 -3.50
CA LEU A 112 -6.19 -13.33 -3.64
C LEU A 112 -5.96 -12.79 -5.06
N VAL A 113 -5.04 -11.86 -5.18
CA VAL A 113 -4.52 -11.40 -6.48
C VAL A 113 -3.85 -12.58 -7.17
N SER A 114 -4.08 -12.76 -8.46
CA SER A 114 -3.42 -13.79 -9.26
C SER A 114 -2.03 -13.34 -9.72
N GLN A 115 -1.18 -14.30 -10.10
CA GLN A 115 0.12 -13.99 -10.69
C GLN A 115 0.00 -13.21 -12.01
N GLU A 116 -1.03 -13.49 -12.81
CA GLU A 116 -1.30 -12.77 -14.05
C GLU A 116 -1.63 -11.29 -13.78
N GLU A 117 -2.53 -11.03 -12.83
CA GLU A 117 -2.86 -9.66 -12.40
C GLU A 117 -1.64 -8.92 -11.81
N ASP A 118 -0.77 -9.63 -11.09
CA ASP A 118 0.46 -9.08 -10.56
C ASP A 118 1.43 -8.66 -11.68
N LEU A 119 1.60 -9.49 -12.70
CA LEU A 119 2.40 -9.18 -13.88
C LEU A 119 1.83 -7.98 -14.65
N ASP A 120 0.52 -7.95 -14.88
CA ASP A 120 -0.14 -6.81 -15.54
C ASP A 120 0.09 -5.49 -14.78
N ILE A 121 0.09 -5.54 -13.45
CA ILE A 121 0.39 -4.35 -12.61
C ILE A 121 1.87 -3.96 -12.71
N GLN A 122 2.79 -4.92 -12.76
CA GLN A 122 4.21 -4.63 -12.92
C GLN A 122 4.50 -3.99 -14.29
N ASP A 123 3.91 -4.51 -15.36
CA ASP A 123 4.01 -3.93 -16.71
C ASP A 123 3.47 -2.48 -16.74
N LEU A 124 2.37 -2.23 -16.03
CA LEU A 124 1.77 -0.91 -15.93
C LEU A 124 2.68 0.07 -15.15
N ILE A 125 3.30 -0.38 -14.06
CA ILE A 125 4.26 0.41 -13.28
C ILE A 125 5.47 0.78 -14.14
N GLU A 126 6.02 -0.18 -14.88
CA GLU A 126 7.15 0.03 -15.77
C GLU A 126 6.80 1.05 -16.87
N ALA A 127 5.62 0.94 -17.46
CA ALA A 127 5.15 1.86 -18.50
C ALA A 127 4.97 3.30 -17.99
N TYR A 128 4.55 3.49 -16.75
CA TYR A 128 4.39 4.83 -16.19
C TYR A 128 5.68 5.47 -15.67
N ASP A 129 6.68 4.68 -15.28
CA ASP A 129 7.99 5.16 -14.81
C ASP A 129 7.87 6.28 -13.74
N PHE A 130 7.29 5.94 -12.60
CA PHE A 130 7.13 6.88 -11.49
C PHE A 130 8.46 7.18 -10.80
N GLU A 131 8.72 8.43 -10.43
CA GLU A 131 9.93 8.85 -9.73
C GLU A 131 10.07 8.20 -8.33
N TYR A 132 8.99 8.18 -7.54
CA TYR A 132 8.99 7.62 -6.19
C TYR A 132 7.83 6.65 -6.01
N LEU A 133 8.00 5.41 -6.49
CA LEU A 133 7.02 4.35 -6.32
C LEU A 133 7.62 3.18 -5.54
N PHE A 134 6.89 2.74 -4.52
CA PHE A 134 7.16 1.53 -3.77
C PHE A 134 6.10 0.49 -4.15
N TYR A 135 6.54 -0.61 -4.67
CA TYR A 135 5.68 -1.75 -5.00
C TYR A 135 5.83 -2.83 -3.94
N GLN A 136 4.71 -3.30 -3.43
CA GLN A 136 4.69 -4.43 -2.52
C GLN A 136 4.41 -5.70 -3.32
N GLU A 137 5.41 -6.56 -3.42
CA GLU A 137 5.34 -7.83 -4.15
C GLU A 137 4.19 -8.72 -3.69
N LEU A 138 3.69 -9.55 -4.61
CA LEU A 138 2.67 -10.54 -4.31
C LEU A 138 3.19 -11.54 -3.27
N SER A 139 2.37 -11.79 -2.26
CA SER A 139 2.67 -12.78 -1.22
C SER A 139 1.43 -13.55 -0.84
N ASP A 140 1.58 -14.85 -0.74
CA ASP A 140 0.54 -15.77 -0.24
C ASP A 140 0.45 -15.75 1.30
N ASP A 141 1.40 -15.07 1.96
CA ASP A 141 1.44 -14.99 3.42
C ASP A 141 0.32 -14.10 3.95
N THR A 142 -0.56 -14.68 4.74
CA THR A 142 -1.65 -13.98 5.43
C THR A 142 -1.37 -13.78 6.92
N SER A 143 -0.15 -14.09 7.39
CA SER A 143 0.25 -13.96 8.81
C SER A 143 0.20 -12.53 9.33
N TRP A 144 0.19 -11.54 8.43
CA TRP A 144 0.06 -10.12 8.74
C TRP A 144 -1.38 -9.70 9.08
N LEU A 145 -2.39 -10.54 8.81
CA LEU A 145 -3.78 -10.26 9.19
C LEU A 145 -3.91 -10.25 10.71
N PRO A 146 -4.45 -9.16 11.28
CA PRO A 146 -4.67 -9.09 12.71
C PRO A 146 -5.81 -10.02 13.16
N ASP A 147 -5.57 -10.78 14.20
CA ASP A 147 -6.61 -11.50 14.94
C ASP A 147 -6.97 -10.70 16.20
N PHE A 148 -7.96 -9.84 16.09
CA PHE A 148 -8.41 -8.99 17.20
C PHE A 148 -9.07 -9.74 18.36
N THR A 149 -9.20 -11.07 18.28
CA THR A 149 -9.63 -11.90 19.42
C THR A 149 -8.48 -12.19 20.37
N LYS A 150 -7.24 -11.93 19.95
CA LYS A 150 -6.02 -12.15 20.75
C LYS A 150 -5.54 -10.86 21.42
N PRO A 151 -4.92 -10.95 22.62
CA PRO A 151 -4.27 -9.81 23.27
C PRO A 151 -3.18 -9.15 22.40
N GLN A 152 -2.49 -9.94 21.56
CA GLN A 152 -1.58 -9.51 20.51
C GLN A 152 -2.18 -9.88 19.16
N PRO A 153 -2.82 -8.93 18.47
CA PRO A 153 -3.55 -9.21 17.22
C PRO A 153 -2.64 -9.63 16.06
N PHE A 154 -1.43 -9.10 16.01
CA PHE A 154 -0.48 -9.35 14.93
C PHE A 154 0.47 -10.47 15.30
N SER A 155 0.53 -11.53 14.51
CA SER A 155 1.43 -12.66 14.70
C SER A 155 2.80 -12.47 14.04
N ASN A 156 2.91 -11.51 13.13
CA ASN A 156 4.15 -11.21 12.42
C ASN A 156 5.18 -10.55 13.37
N ALA A 157 6.42 -11.01 13.35
CA ALA A 157 7.50 -10.46 14.17
C ALA A 157 7.79 -8.96 13.92
N LEU A 158 7.53 -8.48 12.68
CA LEU A 158 7.66 -7.07 12.32
C LEU A 158 6.58 -6.18 12.95
N ALA A 159 5.47 -6.78 13.38
CA ALA A 159 4.37 -6.08 14.05
C ALA A 159 4.45 -6.16 15.58
N THR A 160 5.60 -6.52 16.13
CA THR A 160 5.82 -6.52 17.57
C THR A 160 5.65 -5.10 18.12
N PRO A 161 4.75 -4.86 19.09
CA PRO A 161 4.55 -3.52 19.65
C PRO A 161 5.84 -3.03 20.30
N ILE A 162 6.33 -1.88 19.86
CA ILE A 162 7.49 -1.21 20.48
C ILE A 162 7.05 -0.55 21.79
N TRP A 163 5.78 -0.16 21.86
CA TRP A 163 5.18 0.48 23.02
C TRP A 163 3.70 0.10 23.14
N HIS A 164 3.21 -0.09 24.38
CA HIS A 164 1.79 -0.27 24.69
C HIS A 164 1.47 0.40 26.01
N CYS A 165 0.25 0.92 26.13
CA CYS A 165 -0.28 1.41 27.42
C CYS A 165 -0.47 0.21 28.35
N LYS A 166 -0.03 0.36 29.61
CA LYS A 166 -0.40 -0.56 30.70
C LYS A 166 -1.80 -0.23 31.19
#